data_261ab05691f5f8124b0ecb985ab6f0c8
#
_entry.id   261ab05691f5f8124b0ecb985ab6f0c8
#
_cell.length_a   1.000
_cell.length_b   1.000
_cell.length_c   1.000
_cell.angle_alpha   90.00
_cell.angle_beta   90.00
_cell.angle_gamma   90.00
#
_symmetry.space_group_name_H-M   'P 1'
#
loop_
_entity.id
_entity.type
_entity.pdbx_description
1 polymer ?
#
loop_
_entity_poly.entity_id
_entity_poly.type
_entity_poly.pdbx_seq_one_letter_code
_entity_poly.pdbx_strand_id
1 'polypeptide(L)'
;SALKVKKPRAKLLKIAVSIAAAVALVLMAGLAGPQIFKSDSANEKVDSVISFDVNPSIELKINANERIIEASALNEDAKTVLGKMNLAGSDLSVAVNAIIGSMIRNGYIDELSNAILITVDNEDRQKGAELEKRLADEINEILSSESFDAEVISQTIKKSEELVKLAKEYGITNGKEVNAFIIE
;
A
#
# COMPACT_ATOMS: atom_id res chain seq x y z
N SER A 1 -22.87 35.68 72.52
CA SER A 1 -23.14 34.68 71.42
C SER A 1 -22.24 35.00 70.25
N ALA A 2 -21.21 34.16 70.04
CA ALA A 2 -20.28 34.29 68.92
C ALA A 2 -20.63 33.35 67.81
N LEU A 3 -21.04 33.86 66.66
CA LEU A 3 -21.31 33.12 65.43
C LEU A 3 -20.00 32.61 64.79
N LYS A 4 -19.78 31.28 64.82
CA LYS A 4 -18.67 30.61 64.11
C LYS A 4 -18.97 30.49 62.62
N VAL A 5 -18.36 31.36 61.79
CA VAL A 5 -18.42 31.26 60.35
C VAL A 5 -17.51 30.08 59.87
N LYS A 6 -18.12 29.00 59.38
CA LYS A 6 -17.39 27.90 58.75
C LYS A 6 -16.93 28.31 57.35
N LYS A 7 -15.62 28.40 57.14
CA LYS A 7 -15.01 28.67 55.84
C LYS A 7 -15.07 27.44 54.91
N PRO A 8 -15.63 27.54 53.69
CA PRO A 8 -15.66 26.41 52.77
C PRO A 8 -14.37 26.37 51.92
N ARG A 9 -13.20 26.21 52.58
CA ARG A 9 -11.89 26.19 51.86
C ARG A 9 -11.59 24.85 51.13
N ALA A 10 -12.18 23.74 51.54
CA ALA A 10 -11.84 22.45 50.99
C ALA A 10 -12.47 22.15 49.61
N LYS A 11 -13.63 22.72 49.29
CA LYS A 11 -14.30 22.52 47.98
C LYS A 11 -13.65 23.36 46.89
N LEU A 12 -13.25 24.58 47.15
CA LEU A 12 -12.55 25.44 46.20
C LEU A 12 -11.17 24.92 45.84
N LEU A 13 -10.45 24.33 46.80
CA LEU A 13 -9.14 23.75 46.55
C LEU A 13 -9.23 22.50 45.66
N LYS A 14 -10.25 21.66 45.82
CA LYS A 14 -10.48 20.48 44.95
C LYS A 14 -10.85 20.88 43.52
N ILE A 15 -11.62 21.93 43.32
CA ILE A 15 -11.97 22.45 41.98
C ILE A 15 -10.76 23.07 41.31
N ALA A 16 -9.92 23.81 42.01
CA ALA A 16 -8.70 24.39 41.46
C ALA A 16 -7.68 23.34 41.01
N VAL A 17 -7.54 22.23 41.77
CA VAL A 17 -6.64 21.12 41.43
C VAL A 17 -7.14 20.35 40.19
N SER A 18 -8.45 20.15 40.05
CA SER A 18 -9.01 19.44 38.87
C SER A 18 -8.91 20.27 37.60
N ILE A 19 -9.03 21.59 37.67
CA ILE A 19 -8.84 22.48 36.50
C ILE A 19 -7.37 22.51 36.09
N ALA A 20 -6.44 22.60 37.05
CA ALA A 20 -5.01 22.58 36.76
C ALA A 20 -4.54 21.25 36.10
N ALA A 21 -5.10 20.12 36.56
CA ALA A 21 -4.81 18.82 35.95
C ALA A 21 -5.36 18.70 34.51
N ALA A 22 -6.56 19.24 34.26
CA ALA A 22 -7.13 19.24 32.90
C ALA A 22 -6.33 20.13 31.92
N VAL A 23 -5.89 21.32 32.38
CA VAL A 23 -5.05 22.22 31.59
C VAL A 23 -3.67 21.61 31.32
N ALA A 24 -3.07 20.91 32.30
CA ALA A 24 -1.80 20.21 32.12
C ALA A 24 -1.90 19.05 31.08
N LEU A 25 -3.02 18.31 31.08
CA LEU A 25 -3.26 17.27 30.07
C LEU A 25 -3.45 17.84 28.68
N VAL A 26 -4.16 18.96 28.53
CA VAL A 26 -4.34 19.63 27.22
C VAL A 26 -3.02 20.21 26.72
N LEU A 27 -2.19 20.79 27.59
CA LEU A 27 -0.87 21.29 27.22
C LEU A 27 0.10 20.18 26.86
N MET A 28 0.09 19.04 27.55
CA MET A 28 0.89 17.88 27.18
C MET A 28 0.43 17.24 25.86
N ALA A 29 -0.86 17.17 25.59
CA ALA A 29 -1.40 16.72 24.31
C ALA A 29 -1.03 17.69 23.16
N GLY A 30 -1.04 19.00 23.41
CA GLY A 30 -0.63 20.02 22.44
C GLY A 30 0.87 20.02 22.15
N LEU A 31 1.72 19.60 23.08
CA LEU A 31 3.17 19.46 22.88
C LEU A 31 3.55 18.14 22.20
N ALA A 32 2.73 17.10 22.34
CA ALA A 32 2.92 15.80 21.67
C ALA A 32 2.31 15.75 20.26
N GLY A 33 1.31 16.60 19.94
CA GLY A 33 0.56 16.60 18.71
C GLY A 33 1.39 16.79 17.43
N PRO A 34 2.40 17.68 17.36
CA PRO A 34 3.18 17.87 16.13
C PRO A 34 4.22 16.78 15.85
N GLN A 35 4.55 15.93 16.83
CA GLN A 35 5.60 14.91 16.68
C GLN A 35 5.09 13.60 16.04
N ILE A 36 3.78 13.36 16.06
CA ILE A 36 3.19 12.11 15.59
C ILE A 36 3.01 12.08 14.06
N PHE A 37 3.08 13.25 13.40
CA PHE A 37 2.94 13.40 11.95
C PHE A 37 4.20 13.95 11.28
N LYS A 38 5.40 13.58 11.73
CA LYS A 38 6.56 13.65 10.85
C LYS A 38 6.36 12.58 9.81
N SER A 39 5.82 12.96 8.66
CA SER A 39 5.96 12.24 7.43
C SER A 39 7.46 12.04 7.21
N ASP A 40 7.98 10.85 7.48
CA ASP A 40 9.38 10.54 7.17
C ASP A 40 9.51 10.67 5.66
N SER A 41 10.40 11.55 5.21
CA SER A 41 10.72 11.71 3.78
C SER A 41 11.20 10.39 3.13
N ALA A 42 11.61 9.42 3.93
CA ALA A 42 11.87 8.03 3.50
C ALA A 42 10.58 7.30 3.08
N ASN A 43 9.39 7.76 3.49
CA ASN A 43 8.10 7.18 3.15
C ASN A 43 7.59 7.59 1.75
N GLU A 44 8.18 8.63 1.15
CA GLU A 44 7.76 9.15 -0.16
C GLU A 44 8.68 8.67 -1.31
N LYS A 45 9.88 8.14 -0.99
CA LYS A 45 10.81 7.64 -2.01
C LYS A 45 10.35 6.27 -2.51
N VAL A 46 10.16 6.15 -3.81
CA VAL A 46 9.91 4.87 -4.47
C VAL A 46 11.14 3.98 -4.32
N ASP A 47 10.94 2.79 -3.78
CA ASP A 47 11.94 1.74 -3.64
C ASP A 47 11.76 0.65 -4.71
N SER A 48 10.51 0.23 -4.93
CA SER A 48 10.18 -0.76 -5.95
C SER A 48 8.92 -0.37 -6.73
N VAL A 49 8.83 -0.86 -7.95
CA VAL A 49 7.62 -0.81 -8.77
C VAL A 49 7.17 -2.24 -9.05
N ILE A 50 5.92 -2.52 -8.80
CA ILE A 50 5.31 -3.84 -9.00
C ILE A 50 4.22 -3.70 -10.03
N SER A 51 4.26 -4.54 -11.06
CA SER A 51 3.24 -4.56 -12.10
C SER A 51 2.50 -5.89 -12.10
N PHE A 52 1.18 -5.81 -12.27
CA PHE A 52 0.31 -6.94 -12.52
C PHE A 52 -0.20 -6.86 -13.94
N ASP A 53 0.08 -7.90 -14.73
CA ASP A 53 -0.24 -7.95 -16.13
C ASP A 53 -1.02 -9.20 -16.47
N VAL A 54 -2.34 -9.09 -16.38
CA VAL A 54 -3.28 -10.11 -16.85
C VAL A 54 -4.10 -9.56 -18.01
N ASN A 55 -4.44 -8.34 -18.04
CA ASN A 55 -5.55 -7.59 -18.51
C ASN A 55 -6.70 -7.72 -17.48
N PRO A 56 -6.57 -6.98 -16.39
CA PRO A 56 -6.10 -5.58 -16.26
C PRO A 56 -4.58 -5.43 -16.10
N SER A 57 -4.05 -4.23 -16.43
CA SER A 57 -2.67 -3.81 -16.19
C SER A 57 -2.61 -2.76 -15.08
N ILE A 58 -2.00 -3.12 -13.95
CA ILE A 58 -1.93 -2.29 -12.73
C ILE A 58 -0.47 -2.12 -12.33
N GLU A 59 -0.09 -0.91 -11.95
CA GLU A 59 1.23 -0.60 -11.41
C GLU A 59 1.10 -0.10 -9.96
N LEU A 60 1.92 -0.64 -9.07
CA LEU A 60 2.07 -0.19 -7.69
C LEU A 60 3.48 0.34 -7.47
N LYS A 61 3.59 1.56 -6.94
CA LYS A 61 4.85 2.09 -6.42
C LYS A 61 4.85 1.95 -4.91
N ILE A 62 5.91 1.38 -4.37
CA ILE A 62 6.08 1.19 -2.93
C ILE A 62 7.34 1.86 -2.40
N ASN A 63 7.34 2.19 -1.13
CA ASN A 63 8.53 2.65 -0.42
C ASN A 63 9.32 1.49 0.20
N ALA A 64 10.46 1.80 0.83
CA ALA A 64 11.34 0.82 1.48
C ALA A 64 10.68 0.05 2.64
N ASN A 65 9.56 0.54 3.17
CA ASN A 65 8.75 -0.11 4.21
C ASN A 65 7.56 -0.88 3.62
N GLU A 66 7.56 -1.14 2.32
CA GLU A 66 6.50 -1.83 1.57
C GLU A 66 5.11 -1.19 1.74
N ARG A 67 5.07 0.15 1.88
CA ARG A 67 3.83 0.91 1.86
C ARG A 67 3.55 1.43 0.47
N ILE A 68 2.31 1.33 0.03
CA ILE A 68 1.87 1.85 -1.26
C ILE A 68 2.01 3.39 -1.27
N ILE A 69 2.80 3.91 -2.20
CA ILE A 69 2.88 5.33 -2.51
C ILE A 69 1.80 5.69 -3.53
N GLU A 70 1.68 4.88 -4.59
CA GLU A 70 0.78 5.10 -5.70
C GLU A 70 0.29 3.76 -6.27
N ALA A 71 -0.98 3.70 -6.66
CA ALA A 71 -1.55 2.61 -7.43
C ALA A 71 -2.15 3.20 -8.71
N SER A 72 -1.67 2.75 -9.85
CA SER A 72 -2.02 3.29 -11.17
C SER A 72 -2.71 2.24 -12.03
N ALA A 73 -3.87 2.60 -12.60
CA ALA A 73 -4.52 1.82 -13.64
C ALA A 73 -3.93 2.22 -15.00
N LEU A 74 -3.37 1.25 -15.74
CA LEU A 74 -2.75 1.50 -17.04
C LEU A 74 -3.72 1.27 -18.21
N ASN A 75 -4.86 0.62 -17.96
CA ASN A 75 -5.94 0.41 -18.94
C ASN A 75 -7.34 0.54 -18.30
N GLU A 76 -8.39 0.45 -19.08
CA GLU A 76 -9.79 0.61 -18.61
C GLU A 76 -10.20 -0.54 -17.66
N ASP A 77 -9.74 -1.76 -17.90
CA ASP A 77 -10.01 -2.91 -17.05
C ASP A 77 -9.37 -2.72 -15.67
N ALA A 78 -8.15 -2.18 -15.60
CA ALA A 78 -7.51 -1.83 -14.37
C ALA A 78 -8.25 -0.73 -13.58
N LYS A 79 -8.90 0.23 -14.26
CA LYS A 79 -9.76 1.21 -13.61
C LYS A 79 -10.98 0.53 -12.96
N THR A 80 -11.54 -0.48 -13.62
CA THR A 80 -12.63 -1.27 -13.07
C THR A 80 -12.20 -2.04 -11.82
N VAL A 81 -11.03 -2.68 -11.86
CA VAL A 81 -10.47 -3.43 -10.73
C VAL A 81 -10.15 -2.52 -9.55
N LEU A 82 -9.43 -1.42 -9.77
CA LEU A 82 -9.09 -0.47 -8.71
C LEU A 82 -10.32 0.29 -8.20
N GLY A 83 -11.27 0.61 -9.08
CA GLY A 83 -12.54 1.23 -8.72
C GLY A 83 -12.37 2.45 -7.81
N LYS A 84 -12.92 2.35 -6.59
CA LYS A 84 -12.83 3.40 -5.54
C LYS A 84 -11.85 3.04 -4.42
N MET A 85 -10.98 2.03 -4.62
CA MET A 85 -9.99 1.65 -3.60
C MET A 85 -9.03 2.80 -3.37
N ASN A 86 -8.85 3.17 -2.11
CA ASN A 86 -7.77 4.06 -1.69
C ASN A 86 -6.65 3.20 -1.09
N LEU A 87 -5.67 2.86 -1.92
CA LEU A 87 -4.57 1.99 -1.53
C LEU A 87 -3.34 2.77 -1.01
N ALA A 88 -3.30 4.09 -1.19
CA ALA A 88 -2.19 4.90 -0.72
C ALA A 88 -1.99 4.77 0.80
N GLY A 89 -0.76 4.53 1.23
CA GLY A 89 -0.40 4.29 2.63
C GLY A 89 -0.73 2.89 3.16
N SER A 90 -1.41 2.05 2.38
CA SER A 90 -1.68 0.65 2.76
C SER A 90 -0.40 -0.18 2.73
N ASP A 91 -0.41 -1.28 3.47
CA ASP A 91 0.57 -2.34 3.37
C ASP A 91 0.46 -3.04 2.01
N LEU A 92 1.59 -3.48 1.44
CA LEU A 92 1.62 -4.13 0.12
C LEU A 92 0.76 -5.39 0.09
N SER A 93 0.87 -6.28 1.08
CA SER A 93 0.06 -7.51 1.13
C SER A 93 -1.44 -7.20 1.19
N VAL A 94 -1.85 -6.18 1.93
CA VAL A 94 -3.26 -5.74 1.97
C VAL A 94 -3.73 -5.25 0.61
N ALA A 95 -2.90 -4.47 -0.09
CA ALA A 95 -3.21 -3.95 -1.42
C ALA A 95 -3.31 -5.08 -2.45
N VAL A 96 -2.35 -6.03 -2.44
CA VAL A 96 -2.34 -7.21 -3.32
C VAL A 96 -3.59 -8.05 -3.12
N ASN A 97 -3.94 -8.39 -1.89
CA ASN A 97 -5.16 -9.14 -1.56
C ASN A 97 -6.42 -8.43 -2.09
N ALA A 98 -6.52 -7.11 -1.93
CA ALA A 98 -7.65 -6.33 -2.41
C ALA A 98 -7.75 -6.33 -3.94
N ILE A 99 -6.61 -6.20 -4.64
CA ILE A 99 -6.53 -6.21 -6.10
C ILE A 99 -6.90 -7.58 -6.66
N ILE A 100 -6.26 -8.66 -6.20
CA ILE A 100 -6.55 -10.03 -6.64
C ILE A 100 -8.01 -10.38 -6.37
N GLY A 101 -8.52 -10.11 -5.17
CA GLY A 101 -9.94 -10.31 -4.86
C GLY A 101 -10.89 -9.49 -5.74
N SER A 102 -10.47 -8.31 -6.20
CA SER A 102 -11.24 -7.53 -7.16
C SER A 102 -11.17 -8.10 -8.58
N MET A 103 -10.00 -8.61 -9.00
CA MET A 103 -9.85 -9.30 -10.30
C MET A 103 -10.78 -10.51 -10.38
N ILE A 104 -10.79 -11.35 -9.34
CA ILE A 104 -11.68 -12.51 -9.24
C ILE A 104 -13.15 -12.08 -9.33
N ARG A 105 -13.58 -11.13 -8.49
CA ARG A 105 -14.97 -10.65 -8.46
C ARG A 105 -15.47 -10.07 -9.79
N ASN A 106 -14.57 -9.48 -10.56
CA ASN A 106 -14.91 -8.88 -11.85
C ASN A 106 -14.68 -9.85 -13.03
N GLY A 107 -14.28 -11.12 -12.76
CA GLY A 107 -14.11 -12.14 -13.78
C GLY A 107 -12.86 -11.97 -14.65
N TYR A 108 -11.84 -11.27 -14.16
CA TYR A 108 -10.54 -11.18 -14.84
C TYR A 108 -9.63 -12.37 -14.53
N ILE A 109 -9.94 -13.09 -13.48
CA ILE A 109 -9.32 -14.38 -13.12
C ILE A 109 -10.46 -15.38 -12.97
N ASP A 110 -10.47 -16.40 -13.80
CA ASP A 110 -11.43 -17.49 -13.81
C ASP A 110 -10.74 -18.81 -14.22
N GLU A 111 -11.50 -19.90 -14.39
CA GLU A 111 -10.96 -21.22 -14.76
C GLU A 111 -10.27 -21.25 -16.14
N LEU A 112 -10.55 -20.29 -17.02
CA LEU A 112 -10.01 -20.20 -18.38
C LEU A 112 -8.94 -19.11 -18.52
N SER A 113 -9.03 -18.06 -17.70
CA SER A 113 -8.13 -16.91 -17.69
C SER A 113 -7.40 -16.84 -16.34
N ASN A 114 -6.39 -17.69 -16.20
CA ASN A 114 -5.77 -18.00 -14.92
C ASN A 114 -4.25 -17.73 -14.86
N ALA A 115 -3.68 -17.04 -15.85
CA ALA A 115 -2.27 -16.65 -15.81
C ALA A 115 -2.10 -15.20 -15.34
N ILE A 116 -1.29 -14.98 -14.32
CA ILE A 116 -0.92 -13.65 -13.80
C ILE A 116 0.57 -13.45 -14.02
N LEU A 117 0.92 -12.38 -14.75
CA LEU A 117 2.31 -11.94 -14.84
C LEU A 117 2.58 -10.89 -13.77
N ILE A 118 3.55 -11.15 -12.90
CA ILE A 118 4.04 -10.22 -11.89
C ILE A 118 5.44 -9.79 -12.27
N THR A 119 5.66 -8.49 -12.32
CA THR A 119 6.99 -7.93 -12.54
C THR A 119 7.38 -7.06 -11.37
N VAL A 120 8.56 -7.28 -10.82
CA VAL A 120 9.16 -6.44 -9.77
C VAL A 120 10.38 -5.73 -10.35
N ASP A 121 10.32 -4.39 -10.36
CA ASP A 121 11.42 -3.50 -10.74
C ASP A 121 12.04 -2.92 -9.46
N ASN A 122 13.29 -3.27 -9.18
CA ASN A 122 14.06 -2.78 -8.04
C ASN A 122 15.53 -2.60 -8.46
N GLU A 123 16.16 -1.52 -7.98
CA GLU A 123 17.58 -1.26 -8.26
C GLU A 123 18.50 -2.33 -7.64
N ASP A 124 18.11 -2.86 -6.46
CA ASP A 124 18.74 -4.03 -5.83
C ASP A 124 18.08 -5.32 -6.35
N ARG A 125 18.81 -6.02 -7.20
CA ARG A 125 18.32 -7.25 -7.86
C ARG A 125 17.95 -8.36 -6.87
N GLN A 126 18.72 -8.49 -5.76
CA GLN A 126 18.44 -9.52 -4.77
C GLN A 126 17.15 -9.20 -4.01
N LYS A 127 17.00 -7.96 -3.57
CA LYS A 127 15.77 -7.47 -2.91
C LYS A 127 14.55 -7.61 -3.83
N GLY A 128 14.71 -7.27 -5.11
CA GLY A 128 13.67 -7.45 -6.11
C GLY A 128 13.22 -8.91 -6.24
N ALA A 129 14.17 -9.84 -6.34
CA ALA A 129 13.88 -11.27 -6.46
C ALA A 129 13.24 -11.86 -5.19
N GLU A 130 13.66 -11.43 -4.00
CA GLU A 130 13.03 -11.83 -2.74
C GLU A 130 11.59 -11.34 -2.64
N LEU A 131 11.34 -10.10 -3.05
CA LEU A 131 9.99 -9.51 -3.09
C LEU A 131 9.11 -10.21 -4.12
N GLU A 132 9.61 -10.43 -5.33
CA GLU A 132 8.93 -11.16 -6.41
C GLU A 132 8.47 -12.55 -5.94
N LYS A 133 9.41 -13.34 -5.39
CA LYS A 133 9.10 -14.68 -4.91
C LYS A 133 8.01 -14.66 -3.85
N ARG A 134 8.10 -13.77 -2.88
CA ARG A 134 7.11 -13.65 -1.81
C ARG A 134 5.73 -13.26 -2.34
N LEU A 135 5.66 -12.33 -3.29
CA LEU A 135 4.40 -11.94 -3.92
C LEU A 135 3.79 -13.08 -4.73
N ALA A 136 4.60 -13.83 -5.47
CA ALA A 136 4.14 -15.00 -6.21
C ALA A 136 3.56 -16.07 -5.26
N ASP A 137 4.28 -16.36 -4.16
CA ASP A 137 3.82 -17.30 -3.13
C ASP A 137 2.48 -16.84 -2.50
N GLU A 138 2.36 -15.54 -2.13
CA GLU A 138 1.15 -14.96 -1.54
C GLU A 138 -0.04 -15.01 -2.50
N ILE A 139 0.16 -14.68 -3.77
CA ILE A 139 -0.91 -14.73 -4.77
C ILE A 139 -1.34 -16.16 -5.05
N ASN A 140 -0.41 -17.11 -5.13
CA ASN A 140 -0.74 -18.52 -5.25
C ASN A 140 -1.57 -19.03 -4.07
N GLU A 141 -1.29 -18.57 -2.85
CA GLU A 141 -2.08 -18.92 -1.67
C GLU A 141 -3.51 -18.36 -1.77
N ILE A 142 -3.67 -17.09 -2.18
CA ILE A 142 -4.99 -16.49 -2.40
C ILE A 142 -5.79 -17.27 -3.44
N LEU A 143 -5.20 -17.55 -4.60
CA LEU A 143 -5.87 -18.25 -5.70
C LEU A 143 -6.25 -19.68 -5.32
N SER A 144 -5.37 -20.39 -4.63
CA SER A 144 -5.64 -21.74 -4.13
C SER A 144 -6.78 -21.76 -3.11
N SER A 145 -6.88 -20.74 -2.25
CA SER A 145 -7.97 -20.62 -1.26
C SER A 145 -9.34 -20.40 -1.91
N GLU A 146 -9.37 -19.75 -3.08
CA GLU A 146 -10.57 -19.53 -3.88
C GLU A 146 -10.83 -20.67 -4.90
N SER A 147 -10.05 -21.76 -4.83
CA SER A 147 -10.15 -22.94 -5.69
C SER A 147 -9.80 -22.68 -7.17
N PHE A 148 -9.00 -21.65 -7.44
CA PHE A 148 -8.46 -21.41 -8.78
C PHE A 148 -7.10 -22.10 -8.94
N ASP A 149 -6.94 -22.88 -10.02
CA ASP A 149 -5.67 -23.44 -10.47
C ASP A 149 -5.04 -22.45 -11.47
N ALA A 150 -4.49 -21.36 -10.93
CA ALA A 150 -3.93 -20.29 -11.74
C ALA A 150 -2.41 -20.37 -11.78
N GLU A 151 -1.83 -20.06 -12.94
CA GLU A 151 -0.39 -19.96 -13.12
C GLU A 151 0.11 -18.55 -12.83
N VAL A 152 0.95 -18.40 -11.80
CA VAL A 152 1.63 -17.14 -11.51
C VAL A 152 3.01 -17.15 -12.16
N ILE A 153 3.17 -16.32 -13.19
CA ILE A 153 4.44 -16.08 -13.85
C ILE A 153 5.06 -14.85 -13.21
N SER A 154 6.26 -14.97 -12.69
CA SER A 154 6.92 -13.84 -12.03
C SER A 154 8.29 -13.56 -12.63
N GLN A 155 8.70 -12.30 -12.61
CA GLN A 155 10.02 -11.87 -13.09
C GLN A 155 10.51 -10.62 -12.35
N THR A 156 11.82 -10.55 -12.16
CA THR A 156 12.49 -9.35 -11.66
C THR A 156 13.21 -8.66 -12.81
N ILE A 157 12.96 -7.37 -12.99
CA ILE A 157 13.65 -6.55 -13.97
C ILE A 157 14.45 -5.45 -13.30
N LYS A 158 15.46 -4.95 -13.99
CA LYS A 158 16.15 -3.71 -13.62
C LYS A 158 15.65 -2.60 -14.52
N LYS A 159 15.22 -1.51 -13.92
CA LYS A 159 14.75 -0.33 -14.62
C LYS A 159 15.75 0.14 -15.68
N SER A 160 15.30 0.22 -16.91
CA SER A 160 15.99 0.89 -18.01
C SER A 160 15.13 2.08 -18.43
N GLU A 161 15.75 3.24 -18.63
CA GLU A 161 15.04 4.44 -19.09
C GLU A 161 14.34 4.21 -20.44
N GLU A 162 14.90 3.37 -21.28
CA GLU A 162 14.37 2.98 -22.57
C GLU A 162 13.09 2.16 -22.42
N LEU A 163 13.08 1.14 -21.56
CA LEU A 163 11.89 0.34 -21.25
C LEU A 163 10.77 1.19 -20.68
N VAL A 164 11.06 2.11 -19.76
CA VAL A 164 10.06 3.00 -19.19
C VAL A 164 9.42 3.90 -20.25
N LYS A 165 10.22 4.40 -21.20
CA LYS A 165 9.73 5.24 -22.29
C LYS A 165 8.81 4.45 -23.23
N LEU A 166 9.23 3.26 -23.63
CA LEU A 166 8.47 2.39 -24.53
C LEU A 166 7.16 1.92 -23.86
N ALA A 167 7.22 1.41 -22.63
CA ALA A 167 6.04 0.99 -21.89
C ALA A 167 4.99 2.10 -21.79
N LYS A 168 5.43 3.33 -21.54
CA LYS A 168 4.56 4.50 -21.51
C LYS A 168 3.96 4.84 -22.89
N GLU A 169 4.73 4.69 -23.94
CA GLU A 169 4.28 4.95 -25.32
C GLU A 169 3.20 3.96 -25.75
N TYR A 170 3.36 2.69 -25.39
CA TYR A 170 2.40 1.62 -25.72
C TYR A 170 1.30 1.40 -24.68
N GLY A 171 1.32 2.10 -23.52
CA GLY A 171 0.32 1.96 -22.47
C GLY A 171 0.33 0.58 -21.80
N ILE A 172 1.52 -0.03 -21.71
CA ILE A 172 1.75 -1.35 -21.08
C ILE A 172 2.72 -1.22 -19.93
N THR A 173 2.86 -2.26 -19.13
CA THR A 173 3.88 -2.29 -18.07
C THR A 173 5.25 -2.61 -18.62
N ASN A 174 6.30 -2.23 -17.89
CA ASN A 174 7.68 -2.58 -18.24
C ASN A 174 7.88 -4.10 -18.34
N GLY A 175 7.14 -4.88 -17.55
CA GLY A 175 7.20 -6.34 -17.57
C GLY A 175 6.66 -6.97 -18.84
N LYS A 176 5.53 -6.48 -19.36
CA LYS A 176 4.97 -6.94 -20.64
C LYS A 176 5.92 -6.71 -21.80
N GLU A 177 6.62 -5.58 -21.80
CA GLU A 177 7.54 -5.25 -22.86
C GLU A 177 8.76 -6.16 -22.88
N VAL A 178 9.35 -6.45 -21.71
CA VAL A 178 10.46 -7.41 -21.60
C VAL A 178 10.06 -8.77 -22.19
N ASN A 179 8.86 -9.26 -21.89
CA ASN A 179 8.39 -10.52 -22.45
C ASN A 179 8.13 -10.47 -23.96
N ALA A 180 7.66 -9.36 -24.50
CA ALA A 180 7.46 -9.21 -25.94
C ALA A 180 8.78 -9.32 -26.73
N PHE A 181 9.88 -8.80 -26.19
CA PHE A 181 11.21 -8.91 -26.82
C PHE A 181 11.88 -10.29 -26.69
N ILE A 182 11.47 -11.12 -25.72
CA ILE A 182 12.05 -12.46 -25.53
C ILE A 182 11.43 -13.49 -26.50
N ILE A 183 10.26 -13.20 -27.05
CA ILE A 183 9.49 -14.11 -27.93
C ILE A 183 9.85 -13.93 -29.43
N GLU A 184 10.54 -12.83 -29.79
CA GLU A 184 11.12 -12.63 -31.14
C GLU A 184 12.53 -13.23 -31.25
#